data_71452ab880697f0b1c05131f72b60e6a
#
_entry.id   71452ab880697f0b1c05131f72b60e6a
#
_cell.length_a   1.000
_cell.length_b   1.000
_cell.length_c   1.000
_cell.angle_alpha   90.00
_cell.angle_beta   90.00
_cell.angle_gamma   90.00
#
_symmetry.space_group_name_H-M   'P 1'
#
loop_
_entity.id
_entity.type
_entity.pdbx_description
1 polymer ?
#
loop_
_entity_poly.entity_id
_entity_poly.type
_entity_poly.pdbx_seq_one_letter_code
_entity_poly.pdbx_strand_id
1 'polypeptide(L)'
;MKKVKITVLKTMFNQDLADEYGVEGLSTCPFHTQGQEFLADYAKPEGLCDEAWKAIYQYVFALAHGAGEECFYYGDWIKTPGIAICSCN
;
A
#
# COMPACT_ATOMS: atom_id res chain seq x y z
N MET A 1 1.64 1.91 20.91
CA MET A 1 1.53 1.54 19.48
C MET A 1 2.02 2.69 18.64
N LYS A 2 2.85 2.40 17.66
CA LYS A 2 3.40 3.43 16.79
C LYS A 2 2.42 3.80 15.68
N LYS A 3 2.51 5.02 15.19
CA LYS A 3 1.79 5.44 14.00
C LYS A 3 2.59 5.08 12.76
N VAL A 4 1.89 4.69 11.72
CA VAL A 4 2.47 4.28 10.44
C VAL A 4 1.98 5.23 9.36
N LYS A 5 2.90 5.80 8.61
CA LYS A 5 2.55 6.65 7.47
C LYS A 5 2.40 5.79 6.22
N ILE A 6 1.27 5.92 5.56
CA ILE A 6 0.98 5.25 4.30
C ILE A 6 1.03 6.31 3.21
N THR A 7 1.88 6.13 2.22
CA THR A 7 2.02 7.08 1.11
C THR A 7 1.72 6.38 -0.21
N VAL A 8 0.86 6.96 -1.01
CA VAL A 8 0.59 6.48 -2.37
C VAL A 8 1.73 6.95 -3.28
N LEU A 9 2.64 6.05 -3.61
CA LEU A 9 3.82 6.40 -4.40
C LEU A 9 3.50 6.59 -5.87
N LYS A 10 2.65 5.75 -6.42
CA LYS A 10 2.20 5.86 -7.82
C LYS A 10 0.97 4.99 -8.03
N THR A 11 0.27 5.25 -9.11
CA THR A 11 -0.82 4.41 -9.58
C THR A 11 -0.37 3.66 -10.82
N MET A 12 -0.87 2.43 -11.00
CA MET A 12 -0.50 1.57 -12.12
C MET A 12 -1.73 0.95 -12.72
N PHE A 13 -1.62 0.53 -13.97
CA PHE A 13 -2.70 -0.12 -14.68
C PHE A 13 -2.13 -1.18 -15.62
N ASN A 14 -2.67 -2.39 -15.51
CA ASN A 14 -2.27 -3.51 -16.36
C ASN A 14 -3.19 -3.54 -17.57
N GLN A 15 -2.83 -2.82 -18.62
CA GLN A 15 -3.66 -2.67 -19.81
C GLN A 15 -3.95 -4.03 -20.48
N ASP A 16 -2.93 -4.89 -20.56
CA ASP A 16 -3.07 -6.21 -21.15
C ASP A 16 -4.09 -7.09 -20.43
N LEU A 17 -4.06 -7.07 -19.09
CA LEU A 17 -5.03 -7.83 -18.30
C LEU A 17 -6.42 -7.21 -18.38
N ALA A 18 -6.50 -5.90 -18.43
CA ALA A 18 -7.78 -5.21 -18.56
C ALA A 18 -8.41 -5.50 -19.91
N ASP A 19 -7.61 -5.55 -20.98
CA ASP A 19 -8.12 -5.87 -22.32
C ASP A 19 -8.69 -7.28 -22.40
N GLU A 20 -8.08 -8.22 -21.70
CA GLU A 20 -8.51 -9.61 -21.76
C GLU A 20 -9.63 -9.94 -20.78
N TYR A 21 -9.59 -9.39 -19.57
CA TYR A 21 -10.50 -9.78 -18.49
C TYR A 21 -11.37 -8.66 -17.94
N GLY A 22 -11.01 -7.41 -18.19
CA GLY A 22 -11.75 -6.28 -17.66
C GLY A 22 -12.96 -5.90 -18.50
N VAL A 23 -13.84 -5.11 -17.92
CA VAL A 23 -14.95 -4.54 -18.67
C VAL A 23 -14.43 -3.50 -19.65
N GLU A 24 -15.18 -3.27 -20.72
CA GLU A 24 -14.82 -2.25 -21.70
C GLU A 24 -14.74 -0.87 -21.03
N GLY A 25 -13.68 -0.12 -21.35
CA GLY A 25 -13.47 1.21 -20.80
C GLY A 25 -12.83 1.23 -19.43
N LEU A 26 -12.40 0.07 -18.91
CA LEU A 26 -11.71 0.02 -17.63
C LEU A 26 -10.42 0.83 -17.68
N SER A 27 -10.17 1.62 -16.65
CA SER A 27 -8.97 2.45 -16.54
C SER A 27 -8.42 2.35 -15.12
N THR A 28 -7.32 3.06 -14.85
CA THR A 28 -6.69 3.11 -13.53
C THR A 28 -7.72 3.47 -12.47
N CYS A 29 -7.67 2.76 -11.34
CA CYS A 29 -8.55 3.04 -10.21
C CYS A 29 -8.41 4.51 -9.79
N PRO A 30 -9.51 5.27 -9.73
CA PRO A 30 -9.45 6.70 -9.43
C PRO A 30 -9.51 7.01 -7.93
N PHE A 31 -9.57 5.98 -7.07
CA PHE A 31 -9.87 6.20 -5.65
C PHE A 31 -8.75 6.97 -4.94
N HIS A 32 -7.50 6.69 -5.28
CA HIS A 32 -6.36 7.39 -4.67
C HIS A 32 -5.48 8.03 -5.72
N THR A 33 -4.78 9.09 -5.32
CA THR A 33 -3.86 9.82 -6.20
C THR A 33 -2.44 9.75 -5.64
N GLN A 34 -1.47 9.85 -6.53
CA GLN A 34 -0.06 9.86 -6.16
C GLN A 34 0.23 10.98 -5.17
N GLY A 35 1.00 10.67 -4.14
CA GLY A 35 1.36 11.62 -3.11
C GLY A 35 0.42 11.70 -1.93
N GLN A 36 -0.74 11.08 -2.02
CA GLN A 36 -1.70 11.06 -0.93
C GLN A 36 -1.13 10.32 0.28
N GLU A 37 -1.35 10.86 1.49
CA GLU A 37 -0.78 10.29 2.71
C GLU A 37 -1.86 10.03 3.75
N PHE A 38 -1.66 8.97 4.55
CA PHE A 38 -2.53 8.61 5.66
C PHE A 38 -1.67 8.25 6.86
N LEU A 39 -2.19 8.50 8.07
CA LEU A 39 -1.61 8.00 9.30
C LEU A 39 -2.51 6.93 9.87
N ALA A 40 -1.93 5.79 10.22
CA ALA A 40 -2.67 4.66 10.74
C ALA A 40 -1.95 4.03 11.92
N ASP A 41 -2.72 3.36 12.77
CA ASP A 41 -2.18 2.41 13.72
C ASP A 41 -2.63 1.00 13.27
N TYR A 42 -3.40 0.27 14.06
CA TYR A 42 -3.92 -1.04 13.63
C TYR A 42 -5.24 -0.95 12.87
N ALA A 43 -5.90 0.21 12.88
CA ALA A 43 -7.21 0.39 12.25
C ALA A 43 -7.09 1.16 10.95
N LYS A 44 -7.97 0.87 10.01
CA LYS A 44 -7.98 1.57 8.72
C LYS A 44 -8.19 3.07 8.95
N PRO A 45 -7.32 3.93 8.40
CA PRO A 45 -7.52 5.37 8.47
C PRO A 45 -8.72 5.79 7.62
N GLU A 46 -9.36 6.88 8.03
CA GLU A 46 -10.49 7.43 7.28
C GLU A 46 -10.05 7.83 5.88
N GLY A 47 -10.86 7.48 4.90
CA GLY A 47 -10.61 7.83 3.50
C GLY A 47 -9.76 6.84 2.73
N LEU A 48 -9.17 5.84 3.39
CA LEU A 48 -8.43 4.81 2.68
C LEU A 48 -9.38 3.73 2.15
N CYS A 49 -9.15 3.29 0.92
CA CYS A 49 -9.93 2.25 0.28
C CYS A 49 -9.85 0.93 1.06
N ASP A 50 -10.98 0.26 1.25
CA ASP A 50 -11.03 -1.02 1.96
C ASP A 50 -10.19 -2.09 1.29
N GLU A 51 -10.19 -2.16 -0.03
CA GLU A 51 -9.39 -3.16 -0.74
C GLU A 51 -7.90 -2.88 -0.63
N ALA A 52 -7.50 -1.62 -0.67
CA ALA A 52 -6.10 -1.26 -0.43
C ALA A 52 -5.68 -1.62 0.99
N TRP A 53 -6.56 -1.38 1.97
CA TRP A 53 -6.29 -1.72 3.36
C TRP A 53 -6.07 -3.22 3.54
N LYS A 54 -6.90 -4.04 2.90
CA LYS A 54 -6.75 -5.50 2.95
C LYS A 54 -5.39 -5.94 2.39
N ALA A 55 -4.90 -5.27 1.37
CA ALA A 55 -3.63 -5.61 0.76
C ALA A 55 -2.42 -5.27 1.63
N ILE A 56 -2.52 -4.23 2.46
CA ILE A 56 -1.36 -3.70 3.20
C ILE A 56 -1.45 -3.89 4.71
N TYR A 57 -2.60 -4.36 5.23
CA TYR A 57 -2.86 -4.39 6.67
C TYR A 57 -1.76 -5.09 7.47
N GLN A 58 -1.27 -6.23 7.01
CA GLN A 58 -0.26 -6.99 7.75
C GLN A 58 1.04 -6.21 7.92
N TYR A 59 1.41 -5.41 6.94
CA TYR A 59 2.61 -4.57 7.03
C TYR A 59 2.40 -3.41 7.99
N VAL A 60 1.25 -2.79 7.95
CA VAL A 60 0.90 -1.71 8.86
C VAL A 60 0.85 -2.23 10.30
N PHE A 61 0.22 -3.39 10.52
CA PHE A 61 0.14 -4.01 11.83
C PHE A 61 1.53 -4.29 12.40
N ALA A 62 2.42 -4.88 11.60
CA ALA A 62 3.76 -5.19 12.04
C ALA A 62 4.54 -3.93 12.42
N LEU A 63 4.49 -2.89 11.59
CA LEU A 63 5.18 -1.63 11.89
C LEU A 63 4.60 -0.93 13.12
N ALA A 64 3.27 -0.93 13.26
CA ALA A 64 2.61 -0.30 14.41
C ALA A 64 2.97 -0.99 15.73
N HIS A 65 3.24 -2.29 15.69
CA HIS A 65 3.60 -3.08 16.85
C HIS A 65 5.11 -3.23 17.06
N GLY A 66 5.90 -2.38 16.41
CA GLY A 66 7.31 -2.30 16.69
C GLY A 66 8.19 -3.32 15.98
N ALA A 67 7.79 -3.78 14.79
CA ALA A 67 8.67 -4.59 13.97
C ALA A 67 10.00 -3.85 13.76
N GLY A 68 11.12 -4.57 13.85
CA GLY A 68 12.42 -3.96 13.79
C GLY A 68 12.73 -3.33 12.43
N GLU A 69 13.81 -2.56 12.39
CA GLU A 69 14.22 -1.88 11.16
C GLU A 69 14.63 -2.86 10.05
N GLU A 70 14.97 -4.09 10.41
CA GLU A 70 15.43 -5.10 9.46
C GLU A 70 14.32 -5.88 8.80
N CYS A 71 13.05 -5.53 9.08
CA CYS A 71 11.90 -6.21 8.46
C CYS A 71 11.75 -5.82 6.99
N PHE A 72 10.95 -6.63 6.29
CA PHE A 72 10.49 -6.35 4.93
C PHE A 72 11.63 -6.25 3.91
N TYR A 73 12.59 -7.19 4.03
CA TYR A 73 13.68 -7.34 3.04
C TYR A 73 14.65 -6.16 3.02
N TYR A 74 14.81 -5.49 4.17
CA TYR A 74 15.84 -4.46 4.28
C TYR A 74 17.22 -5.08 4.04
N GLY A 75 17.99 -4.45 3.18
CA GLY A 75 19.31 -4.94 2.81
C GLY A 75 19.31 -5.86 1.60
N ASP A 76 18.18 -6.51 1.29
CA ASP A 76 18.05 -7.36 0.11
C ASP A 76 17.39 -6.59 -1.04
N TRP A 77 16.15 -6.15 -0.81
CA TRP A 77 15.38 -5.45 -1.83
C TRP A 77 15.14 -3.99 -1.48
N ILE A 78 15.05 -3.68 -0.19
CA ILE A 78 14.73 -2.34 0.29
C ILE A 78 15.99 -1.74 0.89
N LYS A 79 16.36 -0.54 0.44
CA LYS A 79 17.57 0.13 0.93
C LYS A 79 17.34 0.98 2.17
N THR A 80 16.09 1.27 2.52
CA THR A 80 15.74 2.11 3.67
C THR A 80 15.11 1.24 4.76
N PRO A 81 15.64 1.23 5.99
CA PRO A 81 15.04 0.44 7.06
C PRO A 81 13.67 0.98 7.48
N GLY A 82 12.83 0.08 7.99
CA GLY A 82 11.55 0.47 8.59
C GLY A 82 10.45 0.82 7.60
N ILE A 83 10.59 0.45 6.33
CA ILE A 83 9.53 0.67 5.34
C ILE A 83 9.16 -0.63 4.63
N ALA A 84 7.94 -0.68 4.12
CA ALA A 84 7.46 -1.75 3.25
C ALA A 84 6.91 -1.13 1.97
N ILE A 85 7.21 -1.75 0.85
CA ILE A 85 6.63 -1.35 -0.45
C ILE A 85 5.57 -2.38 -0.79
N CYS A 86 4.34 -1.93 -0.94
CA CYS A 86 3.18 -2.80 -1.14
C CYS A 86 2.41 -2.34 -2.37
N SER A 87 1.59 -3.22 -2.89
CA SER A 87 0.70 -2.86 -3.99
C SER A 87 -0.72 -3.33 -3.70
N CYS A 88 -1.68 -2.55 -4.17
CA CYS A 88 -3.08 -2.93 -4.19
C CYS A 88 -3.36 -3.72 -5.47
N ASN A 89 -4.14 -4.76 -5.34
CA ASN A 89 -4.52 -5.57 -6.51
C ASN A 89 -5.55 -4.91 -7.40
#